data_4bab220517df25a9ebed2cf574b7648f
#
_entry.id   4bab220517df25a9ebed2cf574b7648f
#
_cell.length_a   1.000
_cell.length_b   1.000
_cell.length_c   1.000
_cell.angle_alpha   90.00
_cell.angle_beta   90.00
_cell.angle_gamma   90.00
#
_symmetry.space_group_name_H-M   'P 1'
#
loop_
_entity.id
_entity.type
_entity.pdbx_description
1 polymer ?
#
loop_
_entity_poly.entity_id
_entity_poly.type
_entity_poly.pdbx_seq_one_letter_code
_entity_poly.pdbx_strand_id
1 'polypeptide(L)'
;MNDKTRQLLLEQVDADKDELLSFLSDFVRAKSPNPPGDTRDAAAHVRARLEAEGIDVRTIDPRPEFPNLVASFEGPAAGKHLVLNGHIDVFPVLDSETWRYGPWTGELAEGKLWGRGACDMKCGTTCSVFTFIYLHRLRDQLKGRLTLTAVSDEETFGPWGARYLMEHHPEVHGDCCLNAEPSSPLTIRFAEKGPLWLRFTVRTNGGHAAYTHTSESATKIGAQLVADLETLTDLDTPAPGNVGPLITRHSEDTNRALGEGAADIVQKLTVNIGTFNGGVKVNMIPSECVIEADIRFPIGVEQSTVMERIGEILQAYPQVSMEELLFNPPNWCSPEHEMMDILKSNVEALRGFRPAPVSSLGGTDARLWRYQDIPAFVYGPYPSGMGSADEHVDVEDFFHVLRTHLL
;
A
#
# COMPACT_ATOMS: atom_id res chain seq x y z
N MET A 1 -11.26 -14.42 22.98
CA MET A 1 -12.35 -15.27 22.45
C MET A 1 -12.10 -16.71 22.89
N ASN A 2 -13.15 -17.49 23.22
CA ASN A 2 -12.98 -18.91 23.59
C ASN A 2 -12.95 -19.81 22.34
N ASP A 3 -12.45 -21.07 22.50
CA ASP A 3 -12.26 -21.97 21.36
C ASP A 3 -13.57 -22.33 20.64
N LYS A 4 -14.68 -22.42 21.36
CA LYS A 4 -16.00 -22.70 20.77
C LYS A 4 -16.46 -21.56 19.85
N THR A 5 -16.25 -20.31 20.25
CA THR A 5 -16.59 -19.14 19.44
C THR A 5 -15.67 -19.04 18.20
N ARG A 6 -14.38 -19.35 18.39
CA ARG A 6 -13.43 -19.40 17.24
C ARG A 6 -13.87 -20.45 16.21
N GLN A 7 -14.21 -21.65 16.66
CA GLN A 7 -14.67 -22.72 15.79
C GLN A 7 -15.96 -22.32 15.04
N LEU A 8 -16.93 -21.70 15.74
CA LEU A 8 -18.18 -21.24 15.13
C LEU A 8 -17.92 -20.20 14.02
N LEU A 9 -17.00 -19.26 14.23
CA LEU A 9 -16.64 -18.25 13.23
C LEU A 9 -15.99 -18.88 12.00
N LEU A 10 -15.11 -19.88 12.18
CA LEU A 10 -14.50 -20.60 11.06
C LEU A 10 -15.53 -21.38 10.26
N GLU A 11 -16.47 -22.06 10.93
CA GLU A 11 -17.59 -22.77 10.31
C GLU A 11 -18.51 -21.79 9.53
N GLN A 12 -18.72 -20.57 10.03
CA GLN A 12 -19.50 -19.54 9.35
C GLN A 12 -18.79 -19.08 8.05
N VAL A 13 -17.47 -18.84 8.09
CA VAL A 13 -16.68 -18.52 6.88
C VAL A 13 -16.79 -19.64 5.85
N ASP A 14 -16.78 -20.91 6.30
CA ASP A 14 -16.92 -22.07 5.41
C ASP A 14 -18.33 -22.19 4.81
N ALA A 15 -19.36 -21.85 5.58
CA ALA A 15 -20.74 -21.83 5.09
C ALA A 15 -21.02 -20.71 4.09
N ASP A 16 -20.39 -19.56 4.25
CA ASP A 16 -20.62 -18.36 3.45
C ASP A 16 -19.67 -18.24 2.24
N LYS A 17 -18.91 -19.28 1.90
CA LYS A 17 -17.86 -19.24 0.85
C LYS A 17 -18.35 -18.67 -0.49
N ASP A 18 -19.49 -19.10 -0.96
CA ASP A 18 -20.02 -18.66 -2.25
C ASP A 18 -20.44 -17.19 -2.21
N GLU A 19 -21.03 -16.74 -1.10
CA GLU A 19 -21.38 -15.33 -0.88
C GLU A 19 -20.13 -14.45 -0.86
N LEU A 20 -19.09 -14.87 -0.15
CA LEU A 20 -17.81 -14.16 -0.01
C LEU A 20 -17.12 -13.99 -1.37
N LEU A 21 -17.08 -15.05 -2.18
CA LEU A 21 -16.50 -15.02 -3.53
C LEU A 21 -17.35 -14.18 -4.48
N SER A 22 -18.68 -14.27 -4.40
CA SER A 22 -19.59 -13.44 -5.20
C SER A 22 -19.41 -11.96 -4.85
N PHE A 23 -19.34 -11.61 -3.57
CA PHE A 23 -19.11 -10.25 -3.13
C PHE A 23 -17.79 -9.69 -3.67
N LEU A 24 -16.68 -10.43 -3.53
CA LEU A 24 -15.37 -10.00 -4.04
C LEU A 24 -15.39 -9.86 -5.58
N SER A 25 -16.03 -10.80 -6.28
CA SER A 25 -16.18 -10.75 -7.75
C SER A 25 -16.94 -9.49 -8.20
N ASP A 26 -18.06 -9.18 -7.55
CA ASP A 26 -18.85 -7.98 -7.85
C ASP A 26 -18.12 -6.71 -7.44
N PHE A 27 -17.33 -6.75 -6.37
CA PHE A 27 -16.50 -5.63 -5.96
C PHE A 27 -15.40 -5.32 -6.99
N VAL A 28 -14.79 -6.33 -7.61
CA VAL A 28 -13.85 -6.14 -8.73
C VAL A 28 -14.57 -5.51 -9.94
N ARG A 29 -15.81 -5.90 -10.23
CA ARG A 29 -16.65 -5.31 -11.31
C ARG A 29 -17.00 -3.85 -11.05
N ALA A 30 -17.13 -3.43 -9.79
CA ALA A 30 -17.33 -2.04 -9.41
C ALA A 30 -16.03 -1.26 -9.62
N LYS A 31 -15.88 -0.68 -10.81
CA LYS A 31 -14.65 0.00 -11.26
C LYS A 31 -14.33 1.20 -10.38
N SER A 32 -13.06 1.33 -10.00
CA SER A 32 -12.58 2.42 -9.17
C SER A 32 -11.11 2.80 -9.46
N PRO A 33 -10.71 2.95 -10.74
CA PRO A 33 -9.31 3.28 -11.07
C PRO A 33 -8.92 4.66 -10.55
N ASN A 34 -7.75 4.78 -9.96
CA ASN A 34 -7.19 6.04 -9.45
C ASN A 34 -5.72 6.19 -9.85
N PRO A 35 -5.36 7.16 -10.73
CA PRO A 35 -6.26 8.10 -11.42
C PRO A 35 -7.19 7.44 -12.46
N PRO A 36 -8.30 8.10 -12.91
CA PRO A 36 -8.72 9.48 -12.60
C PRO A 36 -9.38 9.68 -11.24
N GLY A 37 -9.77 8.59 -10.55
CA GLY A 37 -10.35 8.62 -9.22
C GLY A 37 -11.86 8.87 -9.20
N ASP A 38 -12.64 7.78 -9.31
CA ASP A 38 -14.07 7.75 -8.99
C ASP A 38 -14.37 6.41 -8.33
N THR A 39 -14.60 6.44 -7.02
CA THR A 39 -14.77 5.24 -6.21
C THR A 39 -16.21 5.03 -5.76
N ARG A 40 -17.17 5.82 -6.27
CA ARG A 40 -18.57 5.81 -5.83
C ARG A 40 -19.25 4.45 -5.97
N ASP A 41 -19.02 3.75 -7.08
CA ASP A 41 -19.62 2.42 -7.31
C ASP A 41 -19.03 1.38 -6.35
N ALA A 42 -17.73 1.44 -6.11
CA ALA A 42 -17.02 0.57 -5.16
C ALA A 42 -17.51 0.82 -3.72
N ALA A 43 -17.63 2.07 -3.31
CA ALA A 43 -18.19 2.44 -2.00
C ALA A 43 -19.66 2.01 -1.85
N ALA A 44 -20.48 2.21 -2.89
CA ALA A 44 -21.89 1.78 -2.88
C ALA A 44 -22.03 0.26 -2.68
N HIS A 45 -21.15 -0.54 -3.33
CA HIS A 45 -21.13 -1.99 -3.17
C HIS A 45 -20.83 -2.41 -1.72
N VAL A 46 -19.80 -1.86 -1.10
CA VAL A 46 -19.44 -2.14 0.30
C VAL A 46 -20.55 -1.66 1.25
N ARG A 47 -21.06 -0.44 1.05
CA ARG A 47 -22.15 0.13 1.87
C ARG A 47 -23.38 -0.76 1.86
N ALA A 48 -23.84 -1.17 0.66
CA ALA A 48 -25.05 -1.99 0.53
C ALA A 48 -24.91 -3.31 1.32
N ARG A 49 -23.72 -3.91 1.34
CA ARG A 49 -23.48 -5.14 2.11
C ARG A 49 -23.55 -4.92 3.62
N LEU A 50 -22.96 -3.82 4.11
CA LEU A 50 -23.00 -3.48 5.54
C LEU A 50 -24.42 -3.13 5.99
N GLU A 51 -25.14 -2.33 5.21
CA GLU A 51 -26.54 -1.94 5.49
C GLU A 51 -27.48 -3.17 5.48
N ALA A 52 -27.25 -4.16 4.63
CA ALA A 52 -28.01 -5.41 4.61
C ALA A 52 -27.87 -6.22 5.92
N GLU A 53 -26.79 -6.01 6.68
CA GLU A 53 -26.57 -6.57 8.04
C GLU A 53 -27.14 -5.67 9.16
N GLY A 54 -27.84 -4.57 8.81
CA GLY A 54 -28.33 -3.60 9.78
C GLY A 54 -27.23 -2.78 10.46
N ILE A 55 -26.05 -2.68 9.83
CA ILE A 55 -24.93 -1.89 10.31
C ILE A 55 -25.10 -0.44 9.84
N ASP A 56 -24.97 0.51 10.77
CA ASP A 56 -24.96 1.94 10.46
C ASP A 56 -23.60 2.32 9.84
N VAL A 57 -23.65 2.88 8.63
CA VAL A 57 -22.47 3.24 7.84
C VAL A 57 -22.47 4.73 7.54
N ARG A 58 -21.51 5.44 8.10
CA ARG A 58 -21.27 6.85 7.77
C ARG A 58 -20.48 6.94 6.47
N THR A 59 -20.91 7.80 5.55
CA THR A 59 -20.08 8.24 4.42
C THR A 59 -19.47 9.58 4.73
N ILE A 60 -18.18 9.67 4.53
CA ILE A 60 -17.38 10.89 4.65
C ILE A 60 -16.77 11.15 3.28
N ASP A 61 -17.26 12.16 2.58
CA ASP A 61 -16.94 12.48 1.19
C ASP A 61 -16.32 13.89 1.10
N PRO A 62 -15.02 14.05 1.43
CA PRO A 62 -14.33 15.33 1.27
C PRO A 62 -14.37 15.82 -0.18
N ARG A 63 -14.51 14.89 -1.12
CA ARG A 63 -14.87 15.07 -2.52
C ARG A 63 -15.92 14.06 -2.92
N PRO A 64 -16.91 14.44 -3.75
CA PRO A 64 -17.99 13.54 -4.14
C PRO A 64 -17.52 12.24 -4.82
N GLU A 65 -16.38 12.31 -5.53
CA GLU A 65 -15.80 11.15 -6.23
C GLU A 65 -15.04 10.20 -5.30
N PHE A 66 -14.70 10.65 -4.07
CA PHE A 66 -13.88 9.92 -3.09
C PHE A 66 -14.63 9.68 -1.78
N PRO A 67 -15.75 8.93 -1.78
CA PRO A 67 -16.45 8.59 -0.55
C PRO A 67 -15.64 7.60 0.29
N ASN A 68 -15.51 7.90 1.59
CA ASN A 68 -14.94 7.00 2.59
C ASN A 68 -16.06 6.47 3.47
N LEU A 69 -16.05 5.18 3.76
CA LEU A 69 -17.05 4.53 4.60
C LEU A 69 -16.46 4.26 5.99
N VAL A 70 -17.20 4.62 7.02
CA VAL A 70 -16.83 4.36 8.42
C VAL A 70 -17.99 3.69 9.12
N ALA A 71 -17.75 2.52 9.68
CA ALA A 71 -18.67 1.80 10.54
C ALA A 71 -17.99 1.45 11.86
N SER A 72 -18.73 1.51 12.99
CA SER A 72 -18.18 1.19 14.30
C SER A 72 -19.22 0.54 15.19
N PHE A 73 -18.75 -0.33 16.08
CA PHE A 73 -19.57 -0.81 17.19
C PHE A 73 -18.72 -0.93 18.47
N GLU A 74 -19.38 -0.90 19.59
CA GLU A 74 -18.79 -1.13 20.91
C GLU A 74 -19.38 -2.38 21.55
N GLY A 75 -18.54 -3.17 22.20
CA GLY A 75 -18.98 -4.25 23.06
C GLY A 75 -19.49 -3.73 24.41
N PRO A 76 -20.19 -4.58 25.22
CA PRO A 76 -20.78 -4.18 26.50
C PRO A 76 -19.75 -3.85 27.60
N ALA A 77 -18.47 -4.12 27.39
CA ALA A 77 -17.43 -3.85 28.37
C ALA A 77 -16.27 -3.09 27.73
N ALA A 78 -15.60 -2.24 28.54
CA ALA A 78 -14.41 -1.53 28.11
C ALA A 78 -13.30 -2.50 27.62
N GLY A 79 -12.56 -2.09 26.64
CA GLY A 79 -11.47 -2.85 26.04
C GLY A 79 -10.72 -1.98 25.02
N LYS A 80 -9.87 -2.62 24.22
CA LYS A 80 -9.12 -1.94 23.17
C LYS A 80 -9.99 -1.57 21.98
N HIS A 81 -9.56 -0.59 21.23
CA HIS A 81 -10.17 -0.16 19.99
C HIS A 81 -9.30 -0.61 18.81
N LEU A 82 -9.77 -1.61 18.07
CA LEU A 82 -9.15 -2.06 16.84
C LEU A 82 -9.77 -1.35 15.64
N VAL A 83 -8.94 -0.93 14.69
CA VAL A 83 -9.37 -0.40 13.40
C VAL A 83 -9.00 -1.38 12.31
N LEU A 84 -9.96 -1.75 11.47
CA LEU A 84 -9.75 -2.46 10.22
C LEU A 84 -9.75 -1.44 9.09
N ASN A 85 -8.68 -1.37 8.33
CA ASN A 85 -8.55 -0.43 7.22
C ASN A 85 -8.35 -1.18 5.90
N GLY A 86 -8.93 -0.63 4.83
CA GLY A 86 -8.66 -1.07 3.46
C GLY A 86 -9.12 -0.03 2.46
N HIS A 87 -8.38 0.15 1.36
CA HIS A 87 -8.80 1.05 0.29
C HIS A 87 -9.71 0.36 -0.73
N ILE A 88 -10.45 1.19 -1.48
CA ILE A 88 -11.45 0.76 -2.47
C ILE A 88 -11.13 1.21 -3.89
N ASP A 89 -10.18 2.13 -4.06
CA ASP A 89 -9.59 2.47 -5.35
C ASP A 89 -8.59 1.41 -5.80
N VAL A 90 -8.20 1.47 -7.06
CA VAL A 90 -7.28 0.50 -7.67
C VAL A 90 -6.42 1.17 -8.72
N PHE A 91 -5.27 0.60 -9.04
CA PHE A 91 -4.42 1.07 -10.15
C PHE A 91 -5.21 1.21 -11.45
N PRO A 92 -4.90 2.20 -12.31
CA PRO A 92 -5.49 2.31 -13.62
C PRO A 92 -5.13 1.10 -14.50
N VAL A 93 -5.98 0.81 -15.48
CA VAL A 93 -5.73 -0.18 -16.53
C VAL A 93 -5.24 0.57 -17.77
N LEU A 94 -4.10 0.15 -18.33
CA LEU A 94 -3.54 0.75 -19.52
C LEU A 94 -4.09 0.09 -20.79
N ASP A 95 -4.30 0.88 -21.85
CA ASP A 95 -4.79 0.38 -23.15
C ASP A 95 -3.84 -0.65 -23.81
N SER A 96 -2.56 -0.63 -23.44
CA SER A 96 -1.54 -1.57 -23.91
C SER A 96 -1.56 -2.93 -23.21
N GLU A 97 -2.31 -3.08 -22.10
CA GLU A 97 -2.35 -4.31 -21.33
C GLU A 97 -3.22 -5.38 -22.02
N THR A 98 -2.71 -6.59 -22.06
CA THR A 98 -3.48 -7.77 -22.51
C THR A 98 -3.85 -8.61 -21.30
N TRP A 99 -5.16 -8.77 -21.07
CA TRP A 99 -5.71 -9.51 -19.95
C TRP A 99 -6.30 -10.83 -20.39
N ARG A 100 -6.01 -11.91 -19.68
CA ARG A 100 -6.53 -13.26 -19.94
C ARG A 100 -8.05 -13.33 -19.77
N TYR A 101 -8.59 -12.75 -18.69
CA TYR A 101 -10.02 -12.76 -18.37
C TYR A 101 -10.65 -11.37 -18.41
N GLY A 102 -9.86 -10.33 -18.67
CA GLY A 102 -10.29 -8.93 -18.61
C GLY A 102 -10.20 -8.31 -17.22
N PRO A 103 -9.87 -7.00 -17.14
CA PRO A 103 -9.55 -6.34 -15.87
C PRO A 103 -10.75 -6.18 -14.93
N TRP A 104 -11.98 -6.18 -15.45
CA TRP A 104 -13.19 -5.87 -14.68
C TRP A 104 -14.20 -7.02 -14.64
N THR A 105 -13.77 -8.25 -14.89
CA THR A 105 -14.67 -9.39 -14.91
C THR A 105 -14.93 -10.01 -13.56
N GLY A 106 -13.97 -9.92 -12.62
CA GLY A 106 -14.02 -10.66 -11.37
C GLY A 106 -14.17 -12.17 -11.62
N GLU A 107 -13.47 -12.69 -12.65
CA GLU A 107 -13.60 -14.07 -13.06
C GLU A 107 -13.02 -15.03 -12.04
N LEU A 108 -13.80 -16.03 -11.65
CA LEU A 108 -13.36 -17.11 -10.78
C LEU A 108 -12.96 -18.31 -11.65
N ALA A 109 -11.66 -18.49 -11.85
CA ALA A 109 -11.09 -19.56 -12.65
C ALA A 109 -9.77 -20.06 -12.07
N GLU A 110 -9.47 -21.36 -12.24
CA GLU A 110 -8.20 -21.96 -11.85
C GLU A 110 -7.88 -21.82 -10.34
N GLY A 111 -8.90 -21.77 -9.48
CA GLY A 111 -8.72 -21.55 -8.03
C GLY A 111 -8.34 -20.13 -7.65
N LYS A 112 -8.51 -19.18 -8.57
CA LYS A 112 -8.16 -17.76 -8.42
C LYS A 112 -9.34 -16.88 -8.80
N LEU A 113 -9.35 -15.66 -8.23
CA LEU A 113 -10.24 -14.60 -8.66
C LEU A 113 -9.39 -13.54 -9.39
N TRP A 114 -9.75 -13.27 -10.64
CA TRP A 114 -8.98 -12.45 -11.58
C TRP A 114 -9.62 -11.08 -11.79
N GLY A 115 -8.78 -10.05 -11.87
CA GLY A 115 -9.18 -8.70 -12.23
C GLY A 115 -8.37 -7.63 -11.50
N ARG A 116 -8.43 -6.40 -11.97
CA ARG A 116 -7.78 -5.25 -11.34
C ARG A 116 -8.40 -5.00 -9.97
N GLY A 117 -7.56 -4.88 -8.94
CA GLY A 117 -7.98 -4.75 -7.56
C GLY A 117 -8.32 -6.09 -6.88
N ALA A 118 -8.29 -7.21 -7.59
CA ALA A 118 -8.52 -8.52 -6.99
C ALA A 118 -7.49 -8.84 -5.90
N CYS A 119 -6.25 -8.42 -6.10
CA CYS A 119 -5.18 -8.50 -5.12
C CYS A 119 -5.06 -7.20 -4.33
N ASP A 120 -4.91 -6.07 -5.00
CA ASP A 120 -4.64 -4.75 -4.44
C ASP A 120 -5.83 -3.80 -4.59
N MET A 121 -6.60 -3.51 -3.48
CA MET A 121 -6.66 -4.40 -2.31
C MET A 121 -8.11 -4.83 -2.00
N LYS A 122 -8.98 -4.97 -3.03
CA LYS A 122 -10.39 -5.33 -2.81
C LYS A 122 -10.55 -6.67 -2.09
N CYS A 123 -9.63 -7.62 -2.28
CA CYS A 123 -9.57 -8.84 -1.48
C CYS A 123 -9.40 -8.52 0.01
N GLY A 124 -8.40 -7.70 0.34
CA GLY A 124 -8.12 -7.30 1.72
C GLY A 124 -9.26 -6.49 2.33
N THR A 125 -9.82 -5.54 1.57
CA THR A 125 -10.99 -4.78 2.00
C THR A 125 -12.20 -5.68 2.23
N THR A 126 -12.41 -6.70 1.38
CA THR A 126 -13.45 -7.73 1.61
C THR A 126 -13.19 -8.49 2.91
N CYS A 127 -11.94 -8.88 3.20
CA CYS A 127 -11.60 -9.53 4.47
C CYS A 127 -11.94 -8.61 5.66
N SER A 128 -11.62 -7.33 5.60
CA SER A 128 -11.93 -6.35 6.64
C SER A 128 -13.44 -6.15 6.84
N VAL A 129 -14.20 -6.05 5.75
CA VAL A 129 -15.67 -5.92 5.76
C VAL A 129 -16.33 -7.12 6.42
N PHE A 130 -15.98 -8.34 6.00
CA PHE A 130 -16.60 -9.55 6.56
C PHE A 130 -16.10 -9.88 7.97
N THR A 131 -14.85 -9.56 8.31
CA THR A 131 -14.38 -9.60 9.70
C THR A 131 -15.24 -8.69 10.57
N PHE A 132 -15.50 -7.46 10.13
CA PHE A 132 -16.36 -6.52 10.84
C PHE A 132 -17.79 -7.07 10.99
N ILE A 133 -18.39 -7.59 9.92
CA ILE A 133 -19.75 -8.17 9.92
C ILE A 133 -19.87 -9.33 10.93
N TYR A 134 -18.96 -10.30 10.86
CA TYR A 134 -19.01 -11.47 11.76
C TYR A 134 -18.82 -11.09 13.22
N LEU A 135 -17.91 -10.16 13.50
CA LEU A 135 -17.71 -9.66 14.86
C LEU A 135 -18.86 -8.76 15.32
N HIS A 136 -19.49 -7.99 14.43
CA HIS A 136 -20.70 -7.22 14.76
C HIS A 136 -21.87 -8.11 15.17
N ARG A 137 -22.04 -9.28 14.53
CA ARG A 137 -23.06 -10.29 14.94
C ARG A 137 -22.81 -10.83 16.36
N LEU A 138 -21.56 -10.79 16.83
CA LEU A 138 -21.15 -11.23 18.17
C LEU A 138 -20.86 -10.08 19.14
N ARG A 139 -21.17 -8.82 18.80
CA ARG A 139 -20.77 -7.63 19.56
C ARG A 139 -21.12 -7.67 21.03
N ASP A 140 -22.27 -8.28 21.40
CA ASP A 140 -22.70 -8.41 22.79
C ASP A 140 -21.81 -9.36 23.65
N GLN A 141 -20.92 -10.12 23.00
CA GLN A 141 -19.95 -11.03 23.63
C GLN A 141 -18.52 -10.49 23.60
N LEU A 142 -18.28 -9.36 22.92
CA LEU A 142 -16.96 -8.76 22.73
C LEU A 142 -16.74 -7.63 23.74
N LYS A 143 -15.46 -7.21 23.85
CA LYS A 143 -15.05 -6.06 24.66
C LYS A 143 -14.38 -5.04 23.76
N GLY A 144 -14.45 -3.77 24.17
CA GLY A 144 -13.81 -2.69 23.44
C GLY A 144 -14.61 -2.26 22.22
N ARG A 145 -13.90 -1.71 21.24
CA ARG A 145 -14.50 -1.13 20.05
C ARG A 145 -13.85 -1.70 18.79
N LEU A 146 -14.65 -1.90 17.75
CA LEU A 146 -14.16 -2.20 16.41
C LEU A 146 -14.65 -1.12 15.45
N THR A 147 -13.73 -0.59 14.64
CA THR A 147 -14.04 0.36 13.57
C THR A 147 -13.56 -0.23 12.25
N LEU A 148 -14.38 -0.13 11.22
CA LEU A 148 -14.02 -0.40 9.83
C LEU A 148 -13.90 0.94 9.10
N THR A 149 -12.83 1.11 8.35
CA THR A 149 -12.64 2.18 7.37
C THR A 149 -12.41 1.57 5.99
N ALA A 150 -13.31 1.83 5.05
CA ALA A 150 -13.13 1.50 3.64
C ALA A 150 -12.93 2.82 2.89
N VAL A 151 -11.71 3.07 2.42
CA VAL A 151 -11.26 4.42 2.04
C VAL A 151 -10.89 4.53 0.57
N SER A 152 -10.99 5.74 0.04
CA SER A 152 -10.59 6.11 -1.31
C SER A 152 -9.17 6.68 -1.32
N ASP A 153 -8.59 6.88 -2.52
CA ASP A 153 -7.41 7.73 -2.79
C ASP A 153 -6.10 7.25 -2.13
N GLU A 154 -5.95 5.92 -1.94
CA GLU A 154 -4.70 5.33 -1.47
C GLU A 154 -3.65 5.28 -2.60
N GLU A 155 -4.04 4.84 -3.79
CA GLU A 155 -3.18 4.53 -4.94
C GLU A 155 -2.38 5.73 -5.48
N THR A 156 -2.77 6.93 -5.10
CA THR A 156 -2.06 8.18 -5.39
C THR A 156 -1.36 8.77 -4.16
N PHE A 157 -1.40 8.10 -3.01
CA PHE A 157 -1.05 8.66 -1.71
C PHE A 157 -1.80 9.97 -1.41
N GLY A 158 -3.01 10.09 -1.94
CA GLY A 158 -3.78 11.31 -1.97
C GLY A 158 -4.34 11.76 -0.61
N PRO A 159 -4.87 12.99 -0.55
CA PRO A 159 -5.33 13.58 0.70
C PRO A 159 -6.79 13.24 1.05
N TRP A 160 -7.53 12.53 0.17
CA TRP A 160 -8.99 12.43 0.28
C TRP A 160 -9.49 11.14 0.93
N GLY A 161 -8.60 10.17 1.15
CA GLY A 161 -8.88 8.86 1.72
C GLY A 161 -8.58 8.77 3.22
N ALA A 162 -7.79 7.77 3.60
CA ALA A 162 -7.39 7.54 4.98
C ALA A 162 -6.69 8.74 5.61
N ARG A 163 -5.90 9.51 4.84
CA ARG A 163 -5.26 10.74 5.32
C ARG A 163 -6.30 11.74 5.82
N TYR A 164 -7.36 11.99 5.04
CA TYR A 164 -8.44 12.87 5.46
C TYR A 164 -9.11 12.41 6.76
N LEU A 165 -9.36 11.10 6.86
CA LEU A 165 -9.95 10.53 8.07
C LEU A 165 -9.04 10.71 9.28
N MET A 166 -7.75 10.43 9.15
CA MET A 166 -6.79 10.58 10.25
C MET A 166 -6.64 12.03 10.73
N GLU A 167 -6.75 13.00 9.82
CA GLU A 167 -6.62 14.43 10.15
C GLU A 167 -7.90 15.02 10.76
N HIS A 168 -9.09 14.54 10.37
CA HIS A 168 -10.36 15.20 10.69
C HIS A 168 -11.30 14.34 11.54
N HIS A 169 -11.04 13.03 11.68
CA HIS A 169 -11.94 12.07 12.33
C HIS A 169 -11.19 11.21 13.36
N PRO A 170 -10.83 11.78 14.54
CA PRO A 170 -10.04 11.08 15.56
C PRO A 170 -10.70 9.79 16.07
N GLU A 171 -12.00 9.61 15.86
CA GLU A 171 -12.71 8.38 16.18
C GLU A 171 -12.24 7.16 15.36
N VAL A 172 -11.45 7.34 14.28
CA VAL A 172 -10.86 6.24 13.52
C VAL A 172 -9.42 5.92 13.91
N HIS A 173 -8.83 6.62 14.88
CA HIS A 173 -7.44 6.39 15.29
C HIS A 173 -7.26 5.01 15.92
N GLY A 174 -8.06 4.67 16.93
CA GLY A 174 -7.96 3.39 17.63
C GLY A 174 -6.70 3.24 18.47
N ASP A 175 -6.52 2.04 19.05
CA ASP A 175 -5.30 1.64 19.76
C ASP A 175 -4.35 0.83 18.86
N CYS A 176 -4.88 0.28 17.77
CA CYS A 176 -4.14 -0.48 16.76
C CYS A 176 -4.93 -0.52 15.45
N CYS A 177 -4.21 -0.48 14.31
CA CYS A 177 -4.77 -0.71 12.99
C CYS A 177 -4.31 -2.06 12.43
N LEU A 178 -5.24 -2.80 11.83
CA LEU A 178 -4.97 -3.97 11.01
C LEU A 178 -5.43 -3.68 9.58
N ASN A 179 -4.49 -3.76 8.65
CA ASN A 179 -4.71 -3.54 7.24
C ASN A 179 -4.44 -4.83 6.47
N ALA A 180 -5.21 -5.11 5.43
CA ALA A 180 -5.15 -6.35 4.67
C ALA A 180 -4.52 -6.19 3.27
N GLU A 181 -3.66 -5.18 3.08
CA GLU A 181 -2.85 -5.00 1.87
C GLU A 181 -2.07 -6.25 1.48
N PRO A 182 -1.83 -6.49 0.18
CA PRO A 182 -1.03 -7.61 -0.28
C PRO A 182 0.35 -7.62 0.37
N SER A 183 0.61 -8.61 1.22
CA SER A 183 1.84 -8.68 2.02
C SER A 183 2.50 -10.04 2.02
N SER A 184 1.88 -11.03 1.40
CA SER A 184 2.15 -12.46 1.51
C SER A 184 1.70 -13.05 2.86
N PRO A 185 1.00 -14.20 2.86
CA PRO A 185 0.63 -14.91 4.10
C PRO A 185 1.82 -15.40 4.93
N LEU A 186 3.04 -15.37 4.37
CA LEU A 186 4.27 -15.78 5.05
C LEU A 186 4.82 -14.70 5.98
N THR A 187 4.34 -13.46 5.87
CA THR A 187 4.93 -12.31 6.56
C THR A 187 3.88 -11.37 7.16
N ILE A 188 4.28 -10.64 8.19
CA ILE A 188 3.52 -9.52 8.75
C ILE A 188 4.36 -8.27 8.59
N ARG A 189 3.85 -7.26 7.88
CA ARG A 189 4.56 -5.99 7.74
C ARG A 189 4.32 -5.11 8.95
N PHE A 190 5.38 -4.66 9.59
CA PHE A 190 5.36 -3.72 10.71
C PHE A 190 6.02 -2.38 10.37
N ALA A 191 6.56 -2.27 9.16
CA ALA A 191 7.39 -1.18 8.70
C ALA A 191 7.33 -1.03 7.18
N GLU A 192 7.62 0.17 6.67
CA GLU A 192 7.59 0.50 5.25
C GLU A 192 8.65 1.51 4.87
N LYS A 193 9.20 1.37 3.66
CA LYS A 193 10.00 2.43 3.03
C LYS A 193 9.10 3.61 2.66
N GLY A 194 9.66 4.81 2.74
CA GLY A 194 8.97 6.04 2.34
C GLY A 194 9.37 6.50 0.95
N PRO A 195 8.44 6.91 0.07
CA PRO A 195 8.76 7.52 -1.22
C PRO A 195 9.07 9.00 -1.09
N LEU A 196 10.07 9.47 -1.86
CA LEU A 196 10.30 10.85 -2.23
C LEU A 196 10.29 10.94 -3.75
N TRP A 197 9.34 11.68 -4.30
CA TRP A 197 9.28 11.94 -5.74
C TRP A 197 9.78 13.33 -6.05
N LEU A 198 10.77 13.41 -6.93
CA LEU A 198 11.41 14.64 -7.35
C LEU A 198 11.33 14.80 -8.85
N ARG A 199 11.11 16.04 -9.31
CA ARG A 199 11.25 16.43 -10.71
C ARG A 199 12.47 17.33 -10.85
N PHE A 200 13.35 16.97 -11.78
CA PHE A 200 14.50 17.78 -12.19
C PHE A 200 14.23 18.32 -13.60
N THR A 201 14.36 19.62 -13.76
CA THR A 201 14.22 20.27 -15.07
C THR A 201 15.55 20.91 -15.45
N VAL A 202 16.17 20.38 -16.49
CA VAL A 202 17.40 20.91 -17.09
C VAL A 202 17.04 21.88 -18.18
N ARG A 203 17.59 23.10 -18.16
CA ARG A 203 17.40 24.11 -19.23
C ARG A 203 18.71 24.64 -19.72
N THR A 204 18.83 24.72 -21.09
CA THR A 204 19.98 25.26 -21.81
C THR A 204 19.48 26.09 -22.98
N ASN A 205 20.42 26.75 -23.70
CA ASN A 205 20.03 27.55 -24.90
C ASN A 205 19.59 26.66 -26.07
N GLY A 206 20.04 25.41 -26.13
CA GLY A 206 19.80 24.54 -27.29
C GLY A 206 20.52 25.04 -28.55
N GLY A 207 20.15 24.49 -29.72
CA GLY A 207 20.71 24.93 -30.99
C GLY A 207 20.71 23.86 -32.09
N HIS A 208 21.42 24.14 -33.18
CA HIS A 208 21.59 23.19 -34.27
C HIS A 208 22.71 22.19 -33.94
N ALA A 209 22.45 20.87 -34.08
CA ALA A 209 23.35 19.79 -33.64
C ALA A 209 24.75 19.83 -34.32
N ALA A 210 24.91 20.46 -35.48
CA ALA A 210 26.23 20.65 -36.09
C ALA A 210 27.13 21.62 -35.31
N TYR A 211 26.57 22.44 -34.43
CA TYR A 211 27.26 23.48 -33.66
C TYR A 211 27.28 23.17 -32.16
N THR A 212 27.72 21.96 -31.80
CA THR A 212 27.75 21.50 -30.42
C THR A 212 28.57 22.35 -29.45
N HIS A 213 29.40 23.29 -29.97
CA HIS A 213 30.20 24.21 -29.17
C HIS A 213 29.41 25.46 -28.75
N THR A 214 28.19 25.68 -29.26
CA THR A 214 27.41 26.91 -29.00
C THR A 214 26.47 26.77 -27.79
N SER A 215 26.13 25.55 -27.38
CA SER A 215 25.26 25.29 -26.26
C SER A 215 25.54 23.88 -25.66
N GLU A 216 25.30 23.74 -24.39
CA GLU A 216 25.22 22.44 -23.75
C GLU A 216 23.90 21.73 -24.14
N SER A 217 23.93 20.41 -24.11
CA SER A 217 22.75 19.60 -24.38
C SER A 217 22.04 19.24 -23.07
N ALA A 218 20.81 19.66 -22.92
CA ALA A 218 20.02 19.37 -21.71
C ALA A 218 19.89 17.85 -21.44
N THR A 219 19.78 17.04 -22.49
CA THR A 219 19.71 15.57 -22.32
C THR A 219 21.04 14.95 -21.89
N LYS A 220 22.20 15.51 -22.29
CA LYS A 220 23.50 15.05 -21.80
C LYS A 220 23.71 15.39 -20.34
N ILE A 221 23.33 16.61 -19.95
CA ILE A 221 23.34 17.02 -18.53
C ILE A 221 22.44 16.13 -17.72
N GLY A 222 21.21 15.89 -18.20
CA GLY A 222 20.26 15.00 -17.54
C GLY A 222 20.78 13.57 -17.35
N ALA A 223 21.45 13.01 -18.37
CA ALA A 223 22.04 11.67 -18.27
C ALA A 223 23.18 11.61 -17.23
N GLN A 224 24.00 12.66 -17.13
CA GLN A 224 25.04 12.74 -16.09
C GLN A 224 24.42 12.91 -14.70
N LEU A 225 23.41 13.77 -14.56
CA LEU A 225 22.68 13.94 -13.30
C LEU A 225 22.09 12.62 -12.81
N VAL A 226 21.49 11.81 -13.69
CA VAL A 226 20.98 10.47 -13.35
C VAL A 226 22.08 9.60 -12.75
N ALA A 227 23.25 9.54 -13.40
CA ALA A 227 24.39 8.77 -12.89
C ALA A 227 24.88 9.26 -11.50
N ASP A 228 24.85 10.57 -11.27
CA ASP A 228 25.25 11.13 -9.98
C ASP A 228 24.18 10.90 -8.90
N LEU A 229 22.87 10.92 -9.26
CA LEU A 229 21.80 10.57 -8.33
C LEU A 229 21.85 9.11 -7.86
N GLU A 230 22.31 8.18 -8.70
CA GLU A 230 22.51 6.78 -8.29
C GLU A 230 23.48 6.66 -7.10
N THR A 231 24.41 7.61 -6.89
CA THR A 231 25.33 7.62 -5.74
C THR A 231 24.62 7.80 -4.41
N LEU A 232 23.33 8.20 -4.38
CA LEU A 232 22.51 8.21 -3.17
C LEU A 232 22.39 6.81 -2.54
N THR A 233 22.46 5.76 -3.35
CA THR A 233 22.40 4.38 -2.86
C THR A 233 23.60 3.98 -1.99
N ASP A 234 24.70 4.74 -2.02
CA ASP A 234 25.89 4.54 -1.22
C ASP A 234 25.80 5.19 0.19
N LEU A 235 24.73 5.95 0.45
CA LEU A 235 24.53 6.55 1.76
C LEU A 235 24.35 5.48 2.84
N ASP A 236 24.99 5.69 3.99
CA ASP A 236 24.78 4.82 5.15
C ASP A 236 23.35 5.01 5.69
N THR A 237 22.66 3.90 5.91
CA THR A 237 21.24 3.88 6.26
C THR A 237 20.98 3.05 7.51
N PRO A 238 21.48 3.47 8.69
CA PRO A 238 21.33 2.71 9.92
C PRO A 238 19.87 2.72 10.38
N ALA A 239 19.26 1.54 10.49
CA ALA A 239 17.93 1.41 11.08
C ALA A 239 17.99 1.60 12.61
N PRO A 240 16.94 2.15 13.25
CA PRO A 240 16.94 2.43 14.69
C PRO A 240 16.93 1.16 15.54
N GLY A 241 17.70 1.15 16.62
CA GLY A 241 17.70 0.11 17.64
C GLY A 241 17.90 -1.30 17.10
N ASN A 242 17.00 -2.22 17.48
CA ASN A 242 17.04 -3.63 17.08
C ASN A 242 16.29 -3.93 15.77
N VAL A 243 15.74 -2.93 15.09
CA VAL A 243 14.91 -3.12 13.88
C VAL A 243 15.75 -3.63 12.71
N GLY A 244 16.92 -3.04 12.48
CA GLY A 244 17.82 -3.49 11.41
C GLY A 244 18.26 -4.95 11.56
N PRO A 245 18.78 -5.37 12.71
CA PRO A 245 19.10 -6.78 12.98
C PRO A 245 17.89 -7.73 12.83
N LEU A 246 16.68 -7.28 13.20
CA LEU A 246 15.47 -8.07 13.00
C LEU A 246 15.16 -8.28 11.51
N ILE A 247 15.18 -7.20 10.72
CA ILE A 247 14.94 -7.27 9.26
C ILE A 247 16.00 -8.19 8.62
N THR A 248 17.27 -8.05 8.99
CA THR A 248 18.35 -8.91 8.46
C THR A 248 18.14 -10.38 8.81
N ARG A 249 17.67 -10.70 10.02
CA ARG A 249 17.37 -12.07 10.43
C ARG A 249 16.31 -12.73 9.55
N HIS A 250 15.37 -11.97 9.00
CA HIS A 250 14.27 -12.43 8.17
C HIS A 250 14.48 -12.15 6.67
N SER A 251 15.76 -12.07 6.22
CA SER A 251 16.09 -11.81 4.81
C SER A 251 15.52 -12.87 3.84
N GLU A 252 15.59 -14.17 4.21
CA GLU A 252 15.00 -15.24 3.40
C GLU A 252 13.48 -15.12 3.31
N ASP A 253 12.81 -14.80 4.41
CA ASP A 253 11.36 -14.60 4.44
C ASP A 253 10.98 -13.37 3.60
N THR A 254 11.78 -12.29 3.68
CA THR A 254 11.61 -11.09 2.85
C THR A 254 11.71 -11.42 1.36
N ASN A 255 12.74 -12.16 0.94
CA ASN A 255 12.89 -12.57 -0.46
C ASN A 255 11.76 -13.49 -0.93
N ARG A 256 11.31 -14.43 -0.09
CA ARG A 256 10.16 -15.29 -0.41
C ARG A 256 8.84 -14.54 -0.56
N ALA A 257 8.63 -13.47 0.21
CA ALA A 257 7.39 -12.69 0.20
C ALA A 257 7.38 -11.59 -0.86
N LEU A 258 8.52 -10.94 -1.12
CA LEU A 258 8.61 -9.73 -1.94
C LEU A 258 9.42 -9.93 -3.23
N GLY A 259 9.97 -11.12 -3.45
CA GLY A 259 10.80 -11.46 -4.60
C GLY A 259 12.30 -11.48 -4.26
N GLU A 260 13.06 -12.26 -5.04
CA GLU A 260 14.50 -12.40 -4.87
C GLU A 260 15.21 -11.05 -4.99
N GLY A 261 16.15 -10.76 -4.06
CA GLY A 261 16.87 -9.49 -3.97
C GLY A 261 16.14 -8.41 -3.14
N ALA A 262 14.90 -8.63 -2.70
CA ALA A 262 14.17 -7.67 -1.87
C ALA A 262 14.89 -7.38 -0.55
N ALA A 263 15.49 -8.41 0.07
CA ALA A 263 16.27 -8.26 1.30
C ALA A 263 17.51 -7.37 1.13
N ASP A 264 18.08 -7.29 -0.07
CA ASP A 264 19.27 -6.48 -0.35
C ASP A 264 18.97 -4.99 -0.39
N ILE A 265 17.72 -4.61 -0.70
CA ILE A 265 17.31 -3.22 -0.90
C ILE A 265 16.37 -2.69 0.19
N VAL A 266 15.80 -3.55 1.04
CA VAL A 266 14.81 -3.12 2.04
C VAL A 266 15.40 -2.14 3.08
N GLN A 267 16.69 -2.26 3.37
CA GLN A 267 17.41 -1.39 4.30
C GLN A 267 18.33 -0.37 3.59
N LYS A 268 18.19 -0.19 2.27
CA LYS A 268 18.99 0.77 1.50
C LYS A 268 18.12 1.84 0.86
N LEU A 269 18.71 3.00 0.61
CA LEU A 269 18.12 3.94 -0.36
C LEU A 269 18.09 3.27 -1.73
N THR A 270 17.00 3.49 -2.46
CA THR A 270 16.91 3.08 -3.87
C THR A 270 16.48 4.27 -4.71
N VAL A 271 17.03 4.38 -5.90
CA VAL A 271 16.72 5.44 -6.87
C VAL A 271 16.15 4.77 -8.11
N ASN A 272 14.97 5.21 -8.52
CA ASN A 272 14.37 4.81 -9.79
C ASN A 272 14.09 6.07 -10.61
N ILE A 273 14.50 6.07 -11.87
CA ILE A 273 14.17 7.14 -12.82
C ILE A 273 12.90 6.71 -13.55
N GLY A 274 11.78 7.26 -13.12
CA GLY A 274 10.46 6.92 -13.66
C GLY A 274 10.23 7.50 -15.07
N THR A 275 10.67 8.74 -15.29
CA THR A 275 10.56 9.40 -16.59
C THR A 275 11.84 10.14 -16.96
N PHE A 276 12.17 10.15 -18.25
CA PHE A 276 13.27 10.92 -18.81
C PHE A 276 12.83 11.46 -20.19
N ASN A 277 12.48 12.74 -20.25
CA ASN A 277 11.90 13.35 -21.43
C ASN A 277 12.76 14.54 -21.88
N GLY A 278 13.26 14.51 -23.11
CA GLY A 278 14.03 15.62 -23.65
C GLY A 278 14.33 15.51 -25.12
N GLY A 279 14.52 16.67 -25.76
CA GLY A 279 14.79 16.78 -27.18
C GLY A 279 13.54 16.70 -28.05
N VAL A 280 13.65 17.29 -29.26
CA VAL A 280 12.54 17.38 -30.25
C VAL A 280 12.89 16.68 -31.55
N LYS A 281 14.15 16.78 -31.98
CA LYS A 281 14.61 16.28 -33.28
C LYS A 281 16.09 15.95 -33.22
N VAL A 282 16.51 14.88 -33.94
CA VAL A 282 17.87 14.35 -33.91
C VAL A 282 18.97 15.37 -34.25
N ASN A 283 18.67 16.33 -35.11
CA ASN A 283 19.63 17.37 -35.52
C ASN A 283 19.48 18.70 -34.76
N MET A 284 18.96 18.67 -33.55
CA MET A 284 18.90 19.78 -32.60
C MET A 284 19.66 19.45 -31.33
N ILE A 285 20.30 20.43 -30.72
CA ILE A 285 20.80 20.35 -29.36
C ILE A 285 19.60 20.57 -28.44
N PRO A 286 19.21 19.59 -27.58
CA PRO A 286 18.08 19.76 -26.69
C PRO A 286 18.27 20.92 -25.72
N SER A 287 17.25 21.81 -25.65
CA SER A 287 17.21 22.93 -24.72
C SER A 287 16.53 22.61 -23.39
N GLU A 288 15.78 21.50 -23.33
CA GLU A 288 15.10 21.06 -22.13
C GLU A 288 15.18 19.54 -21.97
N CYS A 289 15.32 19.11 -20.71
CA CYS A 289 15.15 17.72 -20.29
C CYS A 289 14.46 17.71 -18.93
N VAL A 290 13.37 16.92 -18.80
CA VAL A 290 12.63 16.73 -17.57
C VAL A 290 12.82 15.29 -17.11
N ILE A 291 13.21 15.11 -15.85
CA ILE A 291 13.49 13.81 -15.23
C ILE A 291 12.64 13.71 -13.99
N GLU A 292 11.93 12.60 -13.79
CA GLU A 292 11.23 12.32 -12.54
C GLU A 292 11.84 11.08 -11.90
N ALA A 293 12.18 11.22 -10.62
CA ALA A 293 12.82 10.19 -9.81
C ALA A 293 11.93 9.79 -8.64
N ASP A 294 11.83 8.49 -8.37
CA ASP A 294 11.26 7.89 -7.16
C ASP A 294 12.42 7.37 -6.29
N ILE A 295 12.66 8.04 -5.17
CA ILE A 295 13.69 7.68 -4.20
C ILE A 295 13.00 7.05 -3.01
N ARG A 296 13.37 5.79 -2.67
CA ARG A 296 12.76 5.07 -1.55
C ARG A 296 13.69 5.03 -0.35
N PHE A 297 13.20 5.57 0.75
CA PHE A 297 13.89 5.70 2.02
C PHE A 297 13.67 4.47 2.90
N PRO A 298 14.71 3.80 3.39
CA PRO A 298 14.55 2.82 4.44
C PRO A 298 14.29 3.50 5.79
N ILE A 299 13.86 2.72 6.78
CA ILE A 299 13.64 3.19 8.16
C ILE A 299 14.93 3.76 8.73
N GLY A 300 14.82 4.91 9.41
CA GLY A 300 15.95 5.57 10.08
C GLY A 300 16.69 6.59 9.23
N VAL A 301 16.28 6.79 7.98
CA VAL A 301 16.84 7.83 7.11
C VAL A 301 15.93 9.06 7.08
N GLU A 302 16.51 10.20 7.46
CA GLU A 302 15.80 11.49 7.44
C GLU A 302 15.84 12.12 6.04
N GLN A 303 14.76 12.80 5.67
CA GLN A 303 14.66 13.51 4.37
C GLN A 303 15.80 14.53 4.21
N SER A 304 16.12 15.28 5.28
CA SER A 304 17.16 16.30 5.25
C SER A 304 18.51 15.75 4.80
N THR A 305 18.90 14.56 5.26
CA THR A 305 20.19 13.93 4.87
C THR A 305 20.26 13.66 3.36
N VAL A 306 19.16 13.17 2.78
CA VAL A 306 19.13 12.89 1.34
C VAL A 306 19.04 14.18 0.54
N MET A 307 18.24 15.14 0.98
CA MET A 307 18.10 16.45 0.33
C MET A 307 19.41 17.26 0.35
N GLU A 308 20.18 17.19 1.44
CA GLU A 308 21.53 17.79 1.53
C GLU A 308 22.46 17.16 0.49
N ARG A 309 22.47 15.83 0.37
CA ARG A 309 23.29 15.13 -0.62
C ARG A 309 22.88 15.47 -2.06
N ILE A 310 21.59 15.54 -2.34
CA ILE A 310 21.08 16.01 -3.64
C ILE A 310 21.51 17.45 -3.89
N GLY A 311 21.43 18.33 -2.90
CA GLY A 311 21.91 19.70 -2.97
C GLY A 311 23.40 19.81 -3.34
N GLU A 312 24.25 18.94 -2.76
CA GLU A 312 25.67 18.86 -3.12
C GLU A 312 25.85 18.43 -4.59
N ILE A 313 25.13 17.42 -5.04
CA ILE A 313 25.17 16.97 -6.44
C ILE A 313 24.76 18.14 -7.38
N LEU A 314 23.69 18.85 -7.06
CA LEU A 314 23.16 19.94 -7.88
C LEU A 314 24.10 21.14 -7.99
N GLN A 315 25.10 21.31 -7.10
CA GLN A 315 26.11 22.36 -7.24
C GLN A 315 26.90 22.25 -8.56
N ALA A 316 27.03 21.05 -9.10
CA ALA A 316 27.69 20.83 -10.39
C ALA A 316 26.76 21.15 -11.58
N TYR A 317 25.48 21.39 -11.36
CA TYR A 317 24.45 21.51 -12.40
C TYR A 317 23.64 22.82 -12.27
N PRO A 318 24.24 24.00 -12.52
CA PRO A 318 23.53 25.28 -12.38
C PRO A 318 22.35 25.46 -13.35
N GLN A 319 22.24 24.59 -14.38
CA GLN A 319 21.14 24.54 -15.35
C GLN A 319 19.93 23.77 -14.86
N VAL A 320 20.00 23.11 -13.69
CA VAL A 320 18.97 22.23 -13.16
C VAL A 320 18.18 22.94 -12.06
N SER A 321 16.86 22.92 -12.19
CA SER A 321 15.93 23.18 -11.08
C SER A 321 15.31 21.89 -10.59
N MET A 322 15.03 21.80 -9.29
CA MET A 322 14.40 20.67 -8.64
C MET A 322 13.06 21.10 -8.01
N GLU A 323 12.07 20.21 -8.09
CA GLU A 323 10.75 20.33 -7.47
C GLU A 323 10.44 19.04 -6.72
N GLU A 324 10.00 19.15 -5.46
CA GLU A 324 9.46 18.02 -4.71
C GLU A 324 8.00 17.81 -5.10
N LEU A 325 7.67 16.60 -5.58
CA LEU A 325 6.30 16.26 -5.98
C LEU A 325 5.55 15.56 -4.85
N LEU A 326 6.26 14.71 -4.09
CA LEU A 326 5.69 13.94 -2.98
C LEU A 326 6.80 13.57 -1.99
N PHE A 327 6.47 13.60 -0.71
CA PHE A 327 7.24 12.92 0.34
C PHE A 327 6.31 12.26 1.34
N ASN A 328 6.53 10.99 1.58
CA ASN A 328 5.99 10.25 2.72
C ASN A 328 7.17 9.65 3.48
N PRO A 329 7.37 9.98 4.77
CA PRO A 329 8.49 9.44 5.52
C PRO A 329 8.43 7.91 5.67
N PRO A 330 9.57 7.23 5.78
CA PRO A 330 9.59 5.82 6.18
C PRO A 330 8.98 5.68 7.58
N ASN A 331 8.33 4.56 7.84
CA ASN A 331 7.57 4.39 9.07
C ASN A 331 7.66 2.97 9.60
N TRP A 332 7.44 2.81 10.91
CA TRP A 332 7.45 1.52 11.58
C TRP A 332 6.73 1.58 12.93
N CYS A 333 6.32 0.44 13.45
CA CYS A 333 5.89 0.28 14.83
C CYS A 333 6.63 -0.90 15.48
N SER A 334 6.49 -1.06 16.80
CA SER A 334 7.20 -2.14 17.49
C SER A 334 6.74 -3.52 16.99
N PRO A 335 7.65 -4.37 16.52
CA PRO A 335 7.35 -5.76 16.16
C PRO A 335 7.06 -6.64 17.40
N GLU A 336 7.27 -6.14 18.61
CA GLU A 336 7.00 -6.79 19.90
C GLU A 336 5.57 -6.49 20.42
N HIS A 337 4.74 -5.81 19.62
CA HIS A 337 3.36 -5.49 19.97
C HIS A 337 2.47 -6.75 20.00
N GLU A 338 1.46 -6.77 20.90
CA GLU A 338 0.55 -7.91 21.07
C GLU A 338 -0.16 -8.35 19.78
N MET A 339 -0.49 -7.42 18.87
CA MET A 339 -1.12 -7.76 17.58
C MET A 339 -0.22 -8.63 16.71
N MET A 340 1.09 -8.42 16.74
CA MET A 340 2.06 -9.28 16.05
C MET A 340 1.99 -10.72 16.57
N ASP A 341 1.89 -10.91 17.89
CA ASP A 341 1.79 -12.22 18.50
C ASP A 341 0.43 -12.89 18.25
N ILE A 342 -0.66 -12.10 18.24
CA ILE A 342 -2.01 -12.56 17.88
C ILE A 342 -2.01 -13.09 16.46
N LEU A 343 -1.55 -12.30 15.49
CA LEU A 343 -1.49 -12.71 14.08
C LEU A 343 -0.63 -13.95 13.88
N LYS A 344 0.57 -14.00 14.48
CA LYS A 344 1.45 -15.18 14.43
C LYS A 344 0.76 -16.42 14.98
N SER A 345 0.06 -16.30 16.11
CA SER A 345 -0.64 -17.42 16.74
C SER A 345 -1.84 -17.89 15.92
N ASN A 346 -2.59 -16.95 15.31
CA ASN A 346 -3.72 -17.30 14.46
C ASN A 346 -3.25 -18.04 13.19
N VAL A 347 -2.18 -17.56 12.53
CA VAL A 347 -1.60 -18.24 11.36
C VAL A 347 -1.06 -19.62 11.73
N GLU A 348 -0.36 -19.75 12.88
CA GLU A 348 0.15 -21.02 13.35
C GLU A 348 -0.99 -22.03 13.59
N ALA A 349 -2.10 -21.59 14.18
CA ALA A 349 -3.28 -22.43 14.38
C ALA A 349 -3.95 -22.85 13.05
N LEU A 350 -3.91 -22.00 12.03
CA LEU A 350 -4.56 -22.24 10.73
C LEU A 350 -3.69 -23.01 9.73
N ARG A 351 -2.37 -22.75 9.72
CA ARG A 351 -1.43 -23.27 8.69
C ARG A 351 -0.18 -23.96 9.26
N GLY A 352 0.01 -23.99 10.59
CA GLY A 352 1.12 -24.71 11.23
C GLY A 352 2.49 -24.03 11.15
N PHE A 353 2.56 -22.75 10.78
CA PHE A 353 3.79 -21.94 10.79
C PHE A 353 3.55 -20.54 11.35
N ARG A 354 4.61 -19.87 11.80
CA ARG A 354 4.54 -18.47 12.27
C ARG A 354 5.08 -17.53 11.19
N PRO A 355 4.29 -16.53 10.74
CA PRO A 355 4.77 -15.55 9.75
C PRO A 355 5.89 -14.67 10.31
N ALA A 356 6.82 -14.31 9.43
CA ALA A 356 7.96 -13.46 9.78
C ALA A 356 7.58 -11.96 9.84
N PRO A 357 8.11 -11.19 10.81
CA PRO A 357 8.01 -9.74 10.80
C PRO A 357 8.95 -9.15 9.74
N VAL A 358 8.42 -8.35 8.81
CA VAL A 358 9.20 -7.76 7.71
C VAL A 358 8.88 -6.26 7.52
N SER A 359 9.81 -5.55 6.88
CA SER A 359 9.56 -4.22 6.32
C SER A 359 9.14 -4.33 4.86
N SER A 360 8.20 -3.48 4.43
CA SER A 360 7.77 -3.38 3.04
C SER A 360 8.68 -2.48 2.21
N LEU A 361 8.76 -2.76 0.90
CA LEU A 361 9.38 -1.89 -0.10
C LEU A 361 8.45 -0.76 -0.55
N GLY A 362 7.13 -0.98 -0.50
CA GLY A 362 6.07 -0.02 -0.82
C GLY A 362 5.37 0.50 0.44
N GLY A 363 4.64 1.61 0.29
CA GLY A 363 3.80 2.19 1.34
C GLY A 363 2.36 1.70 1.26
N THR A 364 1.65 1.73 2.37
CA THR A 364 0.23 1.45 2.52
C THR A 364 -0.42 2.50 3.42
N ASP A 365 -1.75 2.53 3.52
CA ASP A 365 -2.43 3.42 4.49
C ASP A 365 -2.02 3.17 5.95
N ALA A 366 -1.51 2.00 6.30
CA ALA A 366 -1.02 1.70 7.64
C ALA A 366 0.03 2.71 8.15
N ARG A 367 0.76 3.38 7.22
CA ARG A 367 1.69 4.48 7.52
C ARG A 367 1.04 5.61 8.31
N LEU A 368 -0.20 5.92 8.01
CA LEU A 368 -0.89 7.08 8.57
C LEU A 368 -1.18 6.91 10.07
N TRP A 369 -1.48 5.68 10.52
CA TRP A 369 -1.56 5.34 11.94
C TRP A 369 -0.18 5.38 12.59
N ARG A 370 0.85 4.82 11.95
CA ARG A 370 2.23 4.84 12.47
C ARG A 370 2.79 6.26 12.60
N TYR A 371 2.37 7.22 11.75
CA TYR A 371 2.72 8.63 11.89
C TYR A 371 2.09 9.30 13.13
N GLN A 372 1.06 8.70 13.71
CA GLN A 372 0.43 9.12 14.95
C GLN A 372 0.85 8.26 16.15
N ASP A 373 1.97 7.54 16.05
CA ASP A 373 2.46 6.60 17.05
C ASP A 373 1.44 5.47 17.40
N ILE A 374 0.48 5.20 16.52
CA ILE A 374 -0.48 4.12 16.67
C ILE A 374 0.05 2.88 15.94
N PRO A 375 0.23 1.74 16.64
CA PRO A 375 0.69 0.52 16.01
C PRO A 375 -0.24 0.10 14.87
N ALA A 376 0.36 -0.20 13.69
CA ALA A 376 -0.38 -0.65 12.54
C ALA A 376 0.38 -1.79 11.85
N PHE A 377 -0.35 -2.88 11.56
CA PHE A 377 0.20 -4.09 10.96
C PHE A 377 -0.51 -4.40 9.66
N VAL A 378 0.25 -4.93 8.70
CA VAL A 378 -0.31 -5.37 7.42
C VAL A 378 -0.17 -6.87 7.30
N TYR A 379 -1.30 -7.54 7.07
CA TYR A 379 -1.36 -8.97 6.81
C TYR A 379 -2.42 -9.27 5.74
N GLY A 380 -1.98 -9.67 4.57
CA GLY A 380 -2.85 -9.86 3.40
C GLY A 380 -2.37 -10.97 2.47
N PRO A 381 -3.02 -11.11 1.28
CA PRO A 381 -2.71 -12.15 0.32
C PRO A 381 -1.33 -11.98 -0.30
N TYR A 382 -0.89 -12.98 -1.07
CA TYR A 382 0.31 -12.86 -1.88
C TYR A 382 0.11 -11.81 -2.99
N PRO A 383 1.10 -10.92 -3.27
CA PRO A 383 0.99 -9.82 -4.23
C PRO A 383 1.04 -10.30 -5.71
N SER A 384 0.02 -11.06 -6.13
CA SER A 384 -0.02 -11.72 -7.44
C SER A 384 -0.40 -10.77 -8.56
N GLY A 385 0.56 -10.34 -9.37
CA GLY A 385 0.31 -9.43 -10.50
C GLY A 385 -0.13 -8.02 -10.10
N MET A 386 0.11 -7.62 -8.85
CA MET A 386 -0.24 -6.30 -8.31
C MET A 386 0.20 -5.17 -9.25
N GLY A 387 -0.74 -4.31 -9.64
CA GLY A 387 -0.49 -3.18 -10.55
C GLY A 387 -0.25 -3.54 -12.03
N SER A 388 -0.21 -4.84 -12.41
CA SER A 388 0.02 -5.29 -13.78
C SER A 388 -1.19 -6.02 -14.37
N ALA A 389 -1.12 -6.42 -15.65
CA ALA A 389 -2.12 -7.28 -16.26
C ALA A 389 -2.17 -8.66 -15.56
N ASP A 390 -3.32 -9.30 -15.64
CA ASP A 390 -3.58 -10.61 -15.02
C ASP A 390 -3.43 -10.62 -13.49
N GLU A 391 -3.65 -9.48 -12.85
CA GLU A 391 -3.78 -9.38 -11.41
C GLU A 391 -4.85 -10.35 -10.89
N HIS A 392 -4.53 -11.07 -9.83
CA HIS A 392 -5.42 -12.07 -9.26
C HIS A 392 -5.11 -12.31 -7.78
N VAL A 393 -6.04 -12.94 -7.08
CA VAL A 393 -5.82 -13.50 -5.75
C VAL A 393 -6.15 -14.99 -5.74
N ASP A 394 -5.31 -15.78 -5.08
CA ASP A 394 -5.63 -17.18 -4.82
C ASP A 394 -6.79 -17.28 -3.81
N VAL A 395 -7.81 -18.09 -4.14
CA VAL A 395 -8.99 -18.29 -3.27
C VAL A 395 -8.59 -18.80 -1.89
N GLU A 396 -7.58 -19.66 -1.81
CA GLU A 396 -7.07 -20.16 -0.53
C GLU A 396 -6.45 -19.05 0.33
N ASP A 397 -5.71 -18.12 -0.28
CA ASP A 397 -5.12 -16.99 0.43
C ASP A 397 -6.18 -16.01 0.90
N PHE A 398 -7.19 -15.72 0.07
CA PHE A 398 -8.34 -14.92 0.48
C PHE A 398 -9.00 -15.47 1.76
N PHE A 399 -9.37 -16.74 1.77
CA PHE A 399 -9.99 -17.35 2.95
C PHE A 399 -9.03 -17.46 4.13
N HIS A 400 -7.76 -17.66 3.89
CA HIS A 400 -6.77 -17.69 4.96
C HIS A 400 -6.62 -16.32 5.64
N VAL A 401 -6.53 -15.24 4.87
CA VAL A 401 -6.44 -13.87 5.39
C VAL A 401 -7.69 -13.53 6.20
N LEU A 402 -8.88 -13.79 5.65
CA LEU A 402 -10.15 -13.57 6.36
C LEU A 402 -10.19 -14.32 7.70
N ARG A 403 -9.85 -15.62 7.71
CA ARG A 403 -9.83 -16.42 8.95
C ARG A 403 -8.79 -15.90 9.94
N THR A 404 -7.63 -15.46 9.48
CA THR A 404 -6.57 -14.91 10.32
C THR A 404 -7.01 -13.62 11.02
N HIS A 405 -7.67 -12.70 10.28
CA HIS A 405 -8.17 -11.45 10.81
C HIS A 405 -9.34 -11.64 11.78
N LEU A 406 -10.14 -12.66 11.56
CA LEU A 406 -11.34 -12.94 12.34
C LEU A 406 -11.02 -13.54 13.71
N LEU A 407 -9.92 -14.31 13.86
CA LEU A 407 -9.52 -14.99 15.10
C LEU A 407 -8.69 -14.12 16.04
#